data_3f62669f00fbad2eab278f068f845511
#
_entry.id   3f62669f00fbad2eab278f068f845511
#
_cell.length_a   1.000
_cell.length_b   1.000
_cell.length_c   1.000
_cell.angle_alpha   90.00
_cell.angle_beta   90.00
_cell.angle_gamma   90.00
#
_symmetry.space_group_name_H-M   'P 1'
#
loop_
_entity.id
_entity.type
_entity.pdbx_description
1 polymer ?
#
loop_
_entity_poly.entity_id
_entity_poly.type
_entity_poly.pdbx_seq_one_letter_code
_entity_poly.pdbx_strand_id
1 'polypeptide(L)'
;DSKARCDLDIWTTMHRIGHQQLPHFDRFGPAYFGRYWSLYKRGRLSNVVFNALGLTSEDYFLLAGATQALFMSSYEVPLAPQLAKLGLSPSVVAARVAAITGTPRLLRDRCKLDARYDSSWDYTPNPIVVRPLIQLRADAPDHLACPRPQLLGKRLLAGLFYDLADAAGFAQAYGDAFEEVVGDCFGLIQGETAAERPAPYVVNGAQHQGSDWLLTDTNATVFVECKTMRIPIPAKLAANPGDLEIGR
;
A
#
# COMPACT_ATOMS: atom_id res chain seq x y z
N ASP A 1 18.55 3.93 -33.57
CA ASP A 1 18.87 3.94 -32.13
C ASP A 1 18.40 5.17 -31.36
N SER A 2 18.39 6.37 -31.94
CA SER A 2 17.93 7.59 -31.27
C SER A 2 16.42 7.58 -30.98
N LYS A 3 15.60 6.99 -31.88
CA LYS A 3 14.15 6.91 -31.72
C LYS A 3 13.77 5.93 -30.62
N ALA A 4 14.43 4.78 -30.55
CA ALA A 4 14.20 3.80 -29.47
C ALA A 4 14.60 4.35 -28.08
N ARG A 5 15.66 5.18 -28.01
CA ARG A 5 16.05 5.88 -26.79
C ARG A 5 15.00 6.93 -26.37
N CYS A 6 14.46 7.68 -27.33
CA CYS A 6 13.44 8.69 -27.03
C CYS A 6 12.14 8.06 -26.51
N ASP A 7 11.69 6.95 -27.12
CA ASP A 7 10.49 6.24 -26.70
C ASP A 7 10.67 5.62 -25.28
N LEU A 8 11.85 5.09 -24.97
CA LEU A 8 12.17 4.55 -23.66
C LEU A 8 12.19 5.64 -22.58
N ASP A 9 12.70 6.83 -22.88
CA ASP A 9 12.72 7.99 -21.99
C ASP A 9 11.30 8.48 -21.67
N ILE A 10 10.40 8.47 -22.64
CA ILE A 10 9.00 8.84 -22.46
C ILE A 10 8.32 7.84 -21.51
N TRP A 11 8.47 6.55 -21.73
CA TRP A 11 7.89 5.51 -20.86
C TRP A 11 8.44 5.57 -19.44
N THR A 12 9.74 5.73 -19.29
CA THR A 12 10.39 5.89 -17.99
C THR A 12 9.86 7.12 -17.27
N THR A 13 9.71 8.24 -17.96
CA THR A 13 9.16 9.49 -17.41
C THR A 13 7.70 9.32 -16.99
N MET A 14 6.85 8.70 -17.84
CA MET A 14 5.46 8.44 -17.51
C MET A 14 5.33 7.50 -16.31
N HIS A 15 6.17 6.46 -16.23
CA HIS A 15 6.19 5.55 -15.09
C HIS A 15 6.56 6.28 -13.79
N ARG A 16 7.58 7.13 -13.81
CA ARG A 16 7.99 7.96 -12.69
C ARG A 16 6.86 8.89 -12.23
N ILE A 17 6.23 9.61 -13.17
CA ILE A 17 5.08 10.48 -12.88
C ILE A 17 3.96 9.65 -12.23
N GLY A 18 3.63 8.49 -12.81
CA GLY A 18 2.61 7.60 -12.29
C GLY A 18 2.87 7.15 -10.85
N HIS A 19 4.09 6.74 -10.54
CA HIS A 19 4.42 6.19 -9.22
C HIS A 19 4.84 7.23 -8.17
N GLN A 20 5.39 8.36 -8.58
CA GLN A 20 5.93 9.35 -7.65
C GLN A 20 5.05 10.58 -7.49
N GLN A 21 4.42 11.05 -8.55
CA GLN A 21 3.66 12.31 -8.54
C GLN A 21 2.16 12.09 -8.44
N LEU A 22 1.56 11.24 -9.27
CA LEU A 22 0.11 11.00 -9.25
C LEU A 22 -0.41 10.56 -7.89
N PRO A 23 0.29 9.70 -7.11
CA PRO A 23 -0.14 9.38 -5.77
C PRO A 23 -0.35 10.58 -4.84
N HIS A 24 0.28 11.71 -5.08
CA HIS A 24 0.11 12.90 -4.27
C HIS A 24 -1.21 13.65 -4.54
N PHE A 25 -1.84 13.37 -5.67
CA PHE A 25 -3.12 13.98 -6.07
C PHE A 25 -4.34 13.15 -5.66
N ASP A 26 -4.15 11.89 -5.24
CA ASP A 26 -5.25 11.05 -4.78
C ASP A 26 -5.91 11.66 -3.55
N ARG A 27 -7.22 11.77 -3.60
CA ARG A 27 -8.01 12.15 -2.43
C ARG A 27 -8.14 10.95 -1.51
N PHE A 28 -7.66 11.11 -0.26
CA PHE A 28 -7.98 10.16 0.80
C PHE A 28 -9.47 10.27 1.11
N GLY A 29 -10.20 9.16 1.00
CA GLY A 29 -11.65 9.14 1.23
C GLY A 29 -12.12 7.81 1.78
N PRO A 30 -13.41 7.72 2.19
CA PRO A 30 -13.99 6.48 2.73
C PRO A 30 -13.83 5.26 1.80
N ALA A 31 -13.95 5.46 0.49
CA ALA A 31 -13.78 4.38 -0.49
C ALA A 31 -12.34 3.82 -0.49
N TYR A 32 -11.34 4.69 -0.34
CA TYR A 32 -9.94 4.27 -0.23
C TYR A 32 -9.72 3.44 1.04
N PHE A 33 -10.25 3.90 2.18
CA PHE A 33 -10.21 3.16 3.43
C PHE A 33 -10.95 1.81 3.32
N GLY A 34 -12.18 1.82 2.80
CA GLY A 34 -13.01 0.63 2.63
C GLY A 34 -12.37 -0.45 1.76
N ARG A 35 -11.62 -0.05 0.71
CA ARG A 35 -10.89 -0.98 -0.16
C ARG A 35 -9.82 -1.76 0.62
N TYR A 36 -9.02 -1.09 1.43
CA TYR A 36 -8.00 -1.78 2.23
C TYR A 36 -8.61 -2.56 3.39
N TRP A 37 -9.64 -2.03 4.03
CA TRP A 37 -10.39 -2.75 5.06
C TRP A 37 -10.96 -4.07 4.53
N SER A 38 -11.64 -4.05 3.38
CA SER A 38 -12.22 -5.26 2.78
C SER A 38 -11.17 -6.34 2.48
N LEU A 39 -9.94 -5.95 2.22
CA LEU A 39 -8.83 -6.84 1.96
C LEU A 39 -8.23 -7.41 3.27
N TYR A 40 -7.81 -6.54 4.19
CA TYR A 40 -7.06 -6.94 5.37
C TYR A 40 -7.91 -7.62 6.47
N LYS A 41 -9.23 -7.47 6.45
CA LYS A 41 -10.12 -8.18 7.37
C LYS A 41 -10.26 -9.68 7.08
N ARG A 42 -9.72 -10.17 5.96
CA ARG A 42 -9.93 -11.52 5.48
C ARG A 42 -9.05 -12.55 6.17
N GLY A 43 -9.68 -13.64 6.63
CA GLY A 43 -9.16 -14.94 7.06
C GLY A 43 -7.67 -14.98 7.43
N ARG A 44 -6.86 -15.60 6.60
CA ARG A 44 -5.41 -15.76 6.81
C ARG A 44 -4.66 -14.43 6.86
N LEU A 45 -5.07 -13.44 6.07
CA LEU A 45 -4.38 -12.15 6.04
C LEU A 45 -4.57 -11.39 7.37
N SER A 46 -5.75 -11.45 7.98
CA SER A 46 -6.00 -10.88 9.32
C SER A 46 -5.08 -11.51 10.38
N ASN A 47 -4.84 -12.82 10.30
CA ASN A 47 -3.91 -13.49 11.21
C ASN A 47 -2.45 -13.05 10.99
N VAL A 48 -2.05 -12.82 9.74
CA VAL A 48 -0.71 -12.26 9.44
C VAL A 48 -0.56 -10.86 10.02
N VAL A 49 -1.58 -10.01 9.89
CA VAL A 49 -1.60 -8.67 10.51
C VAL A 49 -1.39 -8.79 12.02
N PHE A 50 -2.17 -9.64 12.69
CA PHE A 50 -2.05 -9.84 14.13
C PHE A 50 -0.67 -10.32 14.56
N ASN A 51 -0.14 -11.34 13.90
CA ASN A 51 1.17 -11.92 14.24
C ASN A 51 2.33 -10.92 14.02
N ALA A 52 2.24 -10.09 12.98
CA ALA A 52 3.29 -9.13 12.66
C ALA A 52 3.20 -7.82 13.46
N LEU A 53 2.01 -7.37 13.77
CA LEU A 53 1.80 -6.04 14.35
C LEU A 53 1.33 -6.06 15.81
N GLY A 54 0.83 -7.19 16.32
CA GLY A 54 0.22 -7.30 17.63
C GLY A 54 -1.14 -6.61 17.75
N LEU A 55 -1.80 -6.36 16.62
CA LEU A 55 -3.13 -5.75 16.49
C LEU A 55 -4.01 -6.61 15.59
N THR A 56 -5.28 -6.76 15.95
CA THR A 56 -6.25 -7.30 14.98
C THR A 56 -6.38 -6.35 13.79
N SER A 57 -6.94 -6.82 12.68
CA SER A 57 -7.21 -5.92 11.54
C SER A 57 -8.16 -4.80 11.95
N GLU A 58 -9.18 -5.09 12.75
CA GLU A 58 -10.10 -4.11 13.32
C GLU A 58 -9.38 -3.02 14.11
N ASP A 59 -8.53 -3.44 15.05
CA ASP A 59 -7.77 -2.52 15.90
C ASP A 59 -6.80 -1.66 15.09
N TYR A 60 -6.13 -2.28 14.10
CA TYR A 60 -5.23 -1.54 13.22
C TYR A 60 -5.97 -0.47 12.42
N PHE A 61 -7.11 -0.82 11.81
CA PHE A 61 -7.89 0.13 11.02
C PHE A 61 -8.58 1.18 11.87
N LEU A 62 -8.98 0.84 13.11
CA LEU A 62 -9.45 1.81 14.09
C LEU A 62 -8.33 2.82 14.44
N LEU A 63 -7.12 2.32 14.73
CA LEU A 63 -5.94 3.15 14.98
C LEU A 63 -5.61 4.04 13.78
N ALA A 64 -5.60 3.49 12.57
CA ALA A 64 -5.31 4.22 11.34
C ALA A 64 -6.34 5.33 11.07
N GLY A 65 -7.63 5.00 11.19
CA GLY A 65 -8.73 5.95 11.00
C GLY A 65 -8.72 7.07 12.04
N ALA A 66 -8.53 6.74 13.32
CA ALA A 66 -8.45 7.73 14.40
C ALA A 66 -7.24 8.66 14.22
N THR A 67 -6.06 8.08 13.91
CA THR A 67 -4.86 8.88 13.66
C THR A 67 -5.07 9.83 12.47
N GLN A 68 -5.61 9.34 11.37
CA GLN A 68 -5.92 10.16 10.20
C GLN A 68 -6.91 11.29 10.53
N ALA A 69 -8.00 10.99 11.25
CA ALA A 69 -9.03 11.97 11.60
C ALA A 69 -8.47 13.12 12.45
N LEU A 70 -7.59 12.81 13.41
CA LEU A 70 -6.94 13.81 14.25
C LEU A 70 -6.13 14.82 13.42
N PHE A 71 -5.35 14.32 12.44
CA PHE A 71 -4.53 15.19 11.59
C PHE A 71 -5.30 15.85 10.43
N MET A 72 -6.52 15.43 10.15
CA MET A 72 -7.40 16.16 9.24
C MET A 72 -7.98 17.42 9.88
N SER A 73 -8.06 17.47 11.22
CA SER A 73 -8.59 18.61 11.97
C SER A 73 -7.50 19.52 12.55
N SER A 74 -6.27 19.02 12.73
CA SER A 74 -5.15 19.79 13.26
C SER A 74 -3.83 19.31 12.67
N TYR A 75 -2.93 20.21 12.33
CA TYR A 75 -1.63 19.84 11.80
C TYR A 75 -0.67 19.33 12.88
N GLU A 76 -0.88 19.65 14.16
CA GLU A 76 -0.11 19.22 15.32
C GLU A 76 -1.04 18.67 16.40
N VAL A 77 -0.73 17.50 16.94
CA VAL A 77 -1.59 16.78 17.88
C VAL A 77 -0.75 16.12 18.96
N PRO A 78 -1.16 16.21 20.26
CA PRO A 78 -0.63 15.35 21.31
C PRO A 78 -1.21 13.95 21.13
N LEU A 79 -0.54 13.13 20.27
CA LEU A 79 -1.13 11.94 19.69
C LEU A 79 -1.37 10.82 20.73
N ALA A 80 -0.40 10.54 21.62
CA ALA A 80 -0.49 9.45 22.55
C ALA A 80 -1.72 9.53 23.50
N PRO A 81 -2.04 10.69 24.12
CA PRO A 81 -3.24 10.82 24.96
C PRO A 81 -4.55 10.63 24.19
N GLN A 82 -4.58 11.01 22.92
CA GLN A 82 -5.77 10.83 22.09
C GLN A 82 -5.98 9.35 21.72
N LEU A 83 -4.91 8.66 21.32
CA LEU A 83 -4.98 7.26 20.96
C LEU A 83 -5.20 6.33 22.15
N ALA A 84 -4.81 6.72 23.38
CA ALA A 84 -5.10 5.97 24.60
C ALA A 84 -6.61 5.74 24.82
N LYS A 85 -7.46 6.64 24.30
CA LYS A 85 -8.92 6.52 24.38
C LYS A 85 -9.48 5.35 23.55
N LEU A 86 -8.69 4.77 22.66
CA LEU A 86 -9.10 3.62 21.85
C LEU A 86 -9.08 2.29 22.65
N GLY A 87 -8.51 2.27 23.86
CA GLY A 87 -8.40 1.05 24.68
C GLY A 87 -7.40 0.02 24.16
N LEU A 88 -6.58 0.38 23.16
CA LEU A 88 -5.55 -0.49 22.59
C LEU A 88 -4.31 -0.54 23.50
N SER A 89 -3.50 -1.60 23.35
CA SER A 89 -2.24 -1.73 24.09
C SER A 89 -1.30 -0.54 23.85
N PRO A 90 -0.94 0.25 24.88
CA PRO A 90 -0.14 1.45 24.72
C PRO A 90 1.23 1.19 24.07
N SER A 91 1.87 0.06 24.40
CA SER A 91 3.18 -0.30 23.83
C SER A 91 3.09 -0.61 22.33
N VAL A 92 2.03 -1.30 21.91
CA VAL A 92 1.80 -1.62 20.50
C VAL A 92 1.47 -0.35 19.71
N VAL A 93 0.60 0.52 20.24
CA VAL A 93 0.29 1.82 19.63
C VAL A 93 1.56 2.67 19.49
N ALA A 94 2.36 2.78 20.54
CA ALA A 94 3.62 3.53 20.50
C ALA A 94 4.59 2.99 19.43
N ALA A 95 4.73 1.66 19.32
CA ALA A 95 5.56 1.04 18.29
C ALA A 95 5.07 1.37 16.87
N ARG A 96 3.76 1.35 16.63
CA ARG A 96 3.17 1.68 15.32
C ARG A 96 3.34 3.16 14.99
N VAL A 97 3.12 4.05 15.94
CA VAL A 97 3.35 5.49 15.76
C VAL A 97 4.83 5.77 15.49
N ALA A 98 5.74 5.16 16.25
CA ALA A 98 7.19 5.33 16.05
C ALA A 98 7.65 4.89 14.64
N ALA A 99 7.06 3.82 14.10
CA ALA A 99 7.40 3.31 12.76
C ALA A 99 7.14 4.33 11.64
N ILE A 100 6.17 5.24 11.83
CA ILE A 100 5.78 6.26 10.84
C ILE A 100 6.18 7.68 11.26
N THR A 101 6.94 7.83 12.36
CA THR A 101 7.41 9.12 12.86
C THR A 101 8.88 9.32 12.53
N GLY A 102 9.23 10.54 12.15
CA GLY A 102 10.61 10.98 11.95
C GLY A 102 10.90 12.25 12.74
N THR A 103 12.18 12.50 13.03
CA THR A 103 12.65 13.82 13.49
C THR A 103 13.13 14.65 12.30
N PRO A 104 13.16 15.98 12.38
CA PRO A 104 13.71 16.82 11.32
C PRO A 104 15.14 16.44 10.92
N ARG A 105 15.96 16.02 11.90
CA ARG A 105 17.32 15.53 11.64
C ARG A 105 17.31 14.26 10.81
N LEU A 106 16.57 13.23 11.25
CA LEU A 106 16.46 11.96 10.54
C LEU A 106 15.97 12.16 9.11
N LEU A 107 14.93 12.97 8.92
CA LEU A 107 14.38 13.25 7.59
C LEU A 107 15.40 13.97 6.69
N ARG A 108 16.13 14.95 7.24
CA ARG A 108 17.19 15.65 6.52
C ARG A 108 18.34 14.73 6.12
N ASP A 109 18.79 13.88 7.05
CA ASP A 109 19.88 12.93 6.80
C ASP A 109 19.46 11.91 5.74
N ARG A 110 18.19 11.49 5.75
CA ARG A 110 17.63 10.61 4.72
C ARG A 110 17.54 11.32 3.36
N CYS A 111 17.08 12.57 3.31
CA CYS A 111 17.10 13.36 2.08
C CYS A 111 18.50 13.46 1.48
N LYS A 112 19.53 13.70 2.32
CA LYS A 112 20.93 13.79 1.84
C LYS A 112 21.42 12.45 1.30
N LEU A 113 21.09 11.34 1.97
CA LEU A 113 21.49 10.00 1.55
C LEU A 113 20.87 9.60 0.21
N ASP A 114 19.59 9.94 0.02
CA ASP A 114 18.83 9.59 -1.18
C ASP A 114 18.94 10.65 -2.29
N ALA A 115 19.60 11.81 -2.01
CA ALA A 115 19.74 12.90 -2.97
C ALA A 115 20.52 12.47 -4.21
N ARG A 116 19.98 12.83 -5.36
CA ARG A 116 20.61 12.64 -6.66
C ARG A 116 20.89 14.01 -7.25
N TYR A 117 22.07 14.18 -7.82
CA TYR A 117 22.53 15.46 -8.40
C TYR A 117 22.67 15.37 -9.93
N ASP A 118 21.94 14.45 -10.53
CA ASP A 118 21.83 14.27 -11.98
C ASP A 118 20.42 14.65 -12.49
N SER A 119 20.11 14.39 -13.75
CA SER A 119 18.80 14.67 -14.35
C SER A 119 17.62 13.96 -13.69
N SER A 120 17.87 13.03 -12.77
CA SER A 120 16.83 12.30 -12.01
C SER A 120 16.56 12.89 -10.62
N TRP A 121 17.16 14.03 -10.25
CA TRP A 121 17.01 14.64 -8.92
C TRP A 121 15.56 14.93 -8.53
N ASP A 122 14.71 15.29 -9.49
CA ASP A 122 13.28 15.55 -9.28
C ASP A 122 12.51 14.32 -8.75
N TYR A 123 13.10 13.15 -8.91
CA TYR A 123 12.50 11.87 -8.52
C TYR A 123 13.12 11.28 -7.25
N THR A 124 13.89 12.08 -6.52
CA THR A 124 14.44 11.67 -5.21
C THR A 124 13.29 11.28 -4.27
N PRO A 125 13.37 10.11 -3.61
CA PRO A 125 12.33 9.67 -2.69
C PRO A 125 12.11 10.69 -1.57
N ASN A 126 10.87 11.09 -1.37
CA ASN A 126 10.51 11.97 -0.28
C ASN A 126 10.33 11.16 1.01
N PRO A 127 11.19 11.33 2.04
CA PRO A 127 11.12 10.53 3.27
C PRO A 127 9.83 10.75 4.07
N ILE A 128 9.09 11.85 3.83
CA ILE A 128 7.78 12.11 4.46
C ILE A 128 6.73 11.09 3.95
N VAL A 129 6.92 10.49 2.78
CA VAL A 129 6.02 9.41 2.31
C VAL A 129 6.10 8.19 3.23
N VAL A 130 7.27 7.90 3.77
CA VAL A 130 7.51 6.76 4.68
C VAL A 130 7.23 7.14 6.13
N ARG A 131 7.60 8.37 6.53
CA ARG A 131 7.44 8.90 7.89
C ARG A 131 6.70 10.24 7.87
N PRO A 132 5.36 10.21 7.67
CA PRO A 132 4.54 11.41 7.54
C PRO A 132 4.34 12.17 8.85
N LEU A 133 4.59 11.55 10.00
CA LEU A 133 4.55 12.21 11.30
C LEU A 133 5.93 12.73 11.67
N ILE A 134 5.98 13.96 12.18
CA ILE A 134 7.23 14.65 12.53
C ILE A 134 7.20 15.04 14.00
N GLN A 135 8.14 14.55 14.76
CA GLN A 135 8.42 15.02 16.11
C GLN A 135 9.25 16.30 16.03
N LEU A 136 8.61 17.46 16.18
CA LEU A 136 9.25 18.77 16.09
C LEU A 136 10.00 19.14 17.36
N ARG A 137 9.54 18.67 18.53
CA ARG A 137 9.99 19.08 19.85
C ARG A 137 10.51 17.89 20.64
N ALA A 138 11.72 17.98 21.13
CA ALA A 138 12.33 16.93 21.95
C ALA A 138 11.73 16.88 23.38
N ASP A 139 11.32 18.03 23.91
CA ASP A 139 10.70 18.18 25.23
C ASP A 139 9.22 17.77 25.25
N ALA A 140 8.60 17.58 24.10
CA ALA A 140 7.21 17.14 23.96
C ALA A 140 7.12 16.02 22.90
N PRO A 141 7.63 14.81 23.19
CA PRO A 141 7.71 13.71 22.22
C PRO A 141 6.34 13.23 21.72
N ASP A 142 5.29 13.46 22.48
CA ASP A 142 3.92 13.08 22.11
C ASP A 142 3.27 14.08 21.14
N HIS A 143 3.82 15.30 21.03
CA HIS A 143 3.33 16.31 20.10
C HIS A 143 3.94 16.05 18.72
N LEU A 144 3.13 15.51 17.84
CA LEU A 144 3.52 15.19 16.48
C LEU A 144 2.84 16.11 15.49
N ALA A 145 3.58 16.52 14.48
CA ALA A 145 3.05 17.28 13.35
C ALA A 145 2.89 16.39 12.12
N CYS A 146 1.84 16.64 11.34
CA CYS A 146 1.63 16.01 10.04
C CYS A 146 1.49 17.10 8.96
N PRO A 147 2.55 17.43 8.24
CA PRO A 147 2.49 18.48 7.21
C PRO A 147 1.53 18.17 6.07
N ARG A 148 1.27 16.88 5.83
CA ARG A 148 0.43 16.43 4.73
C ARG A 148 -0.39 15.19 5.11
N PRO A 149 -1.60 15.38 5.65
CA PRO A 149 -2.46 14.28 6.12
C PRO A 149 -2.78 13.22 5.06
N GLN A 150 -2.79 13.59 3.77
CA GLN A 150 -3.01 12.64 2.67
C GLN A 150 -1.90 11.59 2.59
N LEU A 151 -0.64 11.99 2.85
CA LEU A 151 0.48 11.04 2.91
C LEU A 151 0.38 10.11 4.11
N LEU A 152 -0.14 10.62 5.24
CA LEU A 152 -0.40 9.79 6.42
C LEU A 152 -1.41 8.69 6.11
N GLY A 153 -2.55 9.04 5.52
CA GLY A 153 -3.56 8.06 5.11
C GLY A 153 -3.00 7.01 4.15
N LYS A 154 -2.23 7.41 3.15
CA LYS A 154 -1.53 6.47 2.25
C LYS A 154 -0.57 5.56 2.99
N ARG A 155 0.23 6.12 3.89
CA ARG A 155 1.21 5.35 4.68
C ARG A 155 0.53 4.32 5.57
N LEU A 156 -0.57 4.69 6.21
CA LEU A 156 -1.32 3.80 7.09
C LEU A 156 -2.06 2.70 6.33
N LEU A 157 -2.51 2.93 5.10
CA LEU A 157 -3.30 1.96 4.32
C LEU A 157 -2.46 1.22 3.26
N ALA A 158 -2.02 1.91 2.23
CA ALA A 158 -1.20 1.30 1.18
C ALA A 158 0.19 0.89 1.68
N GLY A 159 0.74 1.65 2.64
CA GLY A 159 2.03 1.37 3.26
C GLY A 159 2.04 0.10 4.11
N LEU A 160 0.88 -0.34 4.62
CA LEU A 160 0.74 -1.57 5.40
C LEU A 160 1.24 -2.80 4.63
N PHE A 161 1.04 -2.84 3.31
CA PHE A 161 1.59 -3.88 2.45
C PHE A 161 3.11 -4.05 2.64
N TYR A 162 3.85 -2.94 2.68
CA TYR A 162 5.30 -2.97 2.83
C TYR A 162 5.76 -3.31 4.25
N ASP A 163 4.97 -2.97 5.25
CA ASP A 163 5.23 -3.33 6.64
C ASP A 163 5.08 -4.84 6.88
N LEU A 164 4.25 -5.51 6.06
CA LEU A 164 3.94 -6.92 6.17
C LEU A 164 4.65 -7.80 5.12
N ALA A 165 5.27 -7.20 4.11
CA ALA A 165 5.77 -7.92 2.93
C ALA A 165 6.77 -9.04 3.25
N ASP A 166 7.52 -8.89 4.34
CA ASP A 166 8.51 -9.88 4.78
C ASP A 166 7.94 -10.81 5.90
N ALA A 167 6.66 -10.66 6.28
CA ALA A 167 6.03 -11.52 7.27
C ALA A 167 5.73 -12.92 6.67
N ALA A 168 5.92 -13.94 7.48
CA ALA A 168 5.69 -15.32 7.04
C ALA A 168 4.25 -15.52 6.54
N GLY A 169 4.12 -16.07 5.35
CA GLY A 169 2.83 -16.37 4.71
C GLY A 169 2.08 -15.16 4.16
N PHE A 170 2.66 -13.95 4.23
CA PHE A 170 1.99 -12.73 3.77
C PHE A 170 1.63 -12.77 2.28
N ALA A 171 2.58 -13.12 1.43
CA ALA A 171 2.37 -13.09 -0.03
C ALA A 171 1.18 -13.97 -0.46
N GLN A 172 1.11 -15.19 0.08
CA GLN A 172 0.00 -16.11 -0.20
C GLN A 172 -1.31 -15.59 0.39
N ALA A 173 -1.32 -15.18 1.67
CA ALA A 173 -2.52 -14.69 2.33
C ALA A 173 -3.07 -13.41 1.68
N TYR A 174 -2.18 -12.56 1.16
CA TYR A 174 -2.56 -11.33 0.45
C TYR A 174 -3.14 -11.66 -0.92
N GLY A 175 -2.56 -12.62 -1.66
CA GLY A 175 -3.10 -13.12 -2.92
C GLY A 175 -4.50 -13.71 -2.74
N ASP A 176 -4.66 -14.66 -1.80
CA ASP A 176 -5.95 -15.29 -1.50
C ASP A 176 -7.02 -14.24 -1.16
N ALA A 177 -6.68 -13.27 -0.29
CA ALA A 177 -7.60 -12.20 0.11
C ALA A 177 -7.96 -11.28 -1.07
N PHE A 178 -7.02 -11.01 -1.98
CA PHE A 178 -7.27 -10.19 -3.16
C PHE A 178 -8.23 -10.90 -4.14
N GLU A 179 -8.03 -12.19 -4.38
CA GLU A 179 -8.94 -13.00 -5.21
C GLU A 179 -10.37 -13.02 -4.63
N GLU A 180 -10.50 -13.14 -3.30
CA GLU A 180 -11.81 -13.07 -2.65
C GLU A 180 -12.49 -11.71 -2.83
N VAL A 181 -11.73 -10.60 -2.70
CA VAL A 181 -12.28 -9.25 -2.92
C VAL A 181 -12.72 -9.07 -4.36
N VAL A 182 -11.96 -9.59 -5.33
CA VAL A 182 -12.36 -9.59 -6.76
C VAL A 182 -13.66 -10.36 -6.94
N GLY A 183 -13.79 -11.53 -6.32
CA GLY A 183 -15.01 -12.32 -6.35
C GLY A 183 -16.23 -11.58 -5.78
N ASP A 184 -16.06 -10.87 -4.65
CA ASP A 184 -17.15 -10.05 -4.11
C ASP A 184 -17.56 -8.94 -5.08
N CYS A 185 -16.59 -8.33 -5.79
CA CYS A 185 -16.90 -7.33 -6.81
C CYS A 185 -17.72 -7.93 -7.96
N PHE A 186 -17.42 -9.17 -8.36
CA PHE A 186 -18.22 -9.87 -9.38
C PHE A 186 -19.64 -10.18 -8.89
N GLY A 187 -19.80 -10.49 -7.61
CA GLY A 187 -21.12 -10.67 -6.99
C GLY A 187 -22.02 -9.42 -7.03
N LEU A 188 -21.44 -8.24 -7.29
CA LEU A 188 -22.19 -6.99 -7.46
C LEU A 188 -22.62 -6.74 -8.91
N ILE A 189 -22.14 -7.54 -9.87
CA ILE A 189 -22.54 -7.43 -11.28
C ILE A 189 -23.97 -7.96 -11.41
N GLN A 190 -24.85 -7.09 -11.88
CA GLN A 190 -26.24 -7.44 -12.12
C GLN A 190 -26.44 -7.95 -13.56
N GLY A 191 -27.37 -8.88 -13.74
CA GLY A 191 -27.77 -9.40 -15.06
C GLY A 191 -27.49 -10.90 -15.23
N GLU A 192 -27.32 -11.33 -16.48
CA GLU A 192 -27.13 -12.75 -16.86
C GLU A 192 -25.66 -13.22 -16.76
N THR A 193 -24.76 -12.37 -16.27
CA THR A 193 -23.35 -12.72 -16.14
C THR A 193 -23.13 -13.61 -14.91
N ALA A 194 -22.62 -14.82 -15.14
CA ALA A 194 -22.20 -15.72 -14.08
C ALA A 194 -20.71 -15.52 -13.78
N ALA A 195 -20.37 -15.49 -12.49
CA ALA A 195 -18.98 -15.48 -12.04
C ALA A 195 -18.68 -16.76 -11.24
N GLU A 196 -17.68 -17.51 -11.65
CA GLU A 196 -17.32 -18.77 -10.99
C GLU A 196 -15.80 -18.93 -10.89
N ARG A 197 -15.35 -19.73 -9.91
CA ARG A 197 -13.97 -20.21 -9.83
C ARG A 197 -13.89 -21.51 -10.62
N PRO A 198 -13.09 -21.58 -11.71
CA PRO A 198 -12.97 -22.80 -12.50
C PRO A 198 -12.31 -23.90 -11.68
N ALA A 199 -12.81 -25.11 -11.83
CA ALA A 199 -12.15 -26.28 -11.24
C ALA A 199 -10.79 -26.53 -11.91
N PRO A 200 -9.80 -27.08 -11.18
CA PRO A 200 -8.58 -27.59 -11.79
C PRO A 200 -8.89 -28.61 -12.88
N TYR A 201 -8.14 -28.60 -13.95
CA TYR A 201 -8.32 -29.53 -15.08
C TYR A 201 -7.06 -30.39 -15.29
N VAL A 202 -7.23 -31.51 -15.97
CA VAL A 202 -6.14 -32.45 -16.22
C VAL A 202 -5.80 -32.48 -17.70
N VAL A 203 -4.53 -32.27 -18.04
CA VAL A 203 -3.98 -32.41 -19.39
C VAL A 203 -2.81 -33.39 -19.35
N ASN A 204 -2.87 -34.43 -20.17
CA ASN A 204 -1.83 -35.47 -20.24
C ASN A 204 -1.46 -36.08 -18.87
N GLY A 205 -2.43 -36.23 -17.97
CA GLY A 205 -2.23 -36.77 -16.62
C GLY A 205 -1.67 -35.79 -15.60
N ALA A 206 -1.33 -34.57 -15.99
CA ALA A 206 -0.91 -33.50 -15.09
C ALA A 206 -2.09 -32.58 -14.73
N GLN A 207 -2.21 -32.25 -13.43
CA GLN A 207 -3.22 -31.32 -12.95
C GLN A 207 -2.75 -29.88 -13.20
N HIS A 208 -3.61 -29.08 -13.81
CA HIS A 208 -3.41 -27.67 -14.08
C HIS A 208 -4.46 -26.83 -13.34
N GLN A 209 -4.04 -25.70 -12.82
CA GLN A 209 -4.95 -24.67 -12.31
C GLN A 209 -5.47 -23.86 -13.49
N GLY A 210 -6.77 -23.53 -13.46
CA GLY A 210 -7.37 -22.57 -14.41
C GLY A 210 -7.03 -21.12 -14.04
N SER A 211 -7.73 -20.19 -14.69
CA SER A 211 -7.75 -18.80 -14.24
C SER A 211 -8.39 -18.68 -12.85
N ASP A 212 -8.14 -17.57 -12.13
CA ASP A 212 -8.72 -17.38 -10.80
C ASP A 212 -10.24 -17.25 -10.84
N TRP A 213 -10.76 -16.61 -11.89
CA TRP A 213 -12.19 -16.44 -12.12
C TRP A 213 -12.57 -16.57 -13.59
N LEU A 214 -13.80 -17.05 -13.84
CA LEU A 214 -14.49 -17.01 -15.13
C LEU A 214 -15.71 -16.12 -15.00
N LEU A 215 -15.86 -15.18 -15.93
CA LEU A 215 -17.08 -14.41 -16.12
C LEU A 215 -17.71 -14.87 -17.44
N THR A 216 -18.91 -15.40 -17.38
CA THR A 216 -19.62 -15.91 -18.57
C THR A 216 -20.97 -15.23 -18.68
N ASP A 217 -21.27 -14.74 -19.86
CA ASP A 217 -22.60 -14.32 -20.25
C ASP A 217 -23.07 -15.08 -21.52
N THR A 218 -24.16 -14.66 -22.10
CA THR A 218 -24.70 -15.30 -23.32
C THR A 218 -23.82 -15.19 -24.56
N ASN A 219 -22.88 -14.24 -24.57
CA ASN A 219 -22.07 -13.87 -25.75
C ASN A 219 -20.58 -14.11 -25.60
N ALA A 220 -20.07 -14.11 -24.35
CA ALA A 220 -18.63 -14.16 -24.11
C ALA A 220 -18.27 -14.84 -22.79
N THR A 221 -17.05 -15.37 -22.74
CA THR A 221 -16.40 -15.82 -21.53
C THR A 221 -15.09 -15.04 -21.34
N VAL A 222 -14.93 -14.42 -20.16
CA VAL A 222 -13.74 -13.66 -19.80
C VAL A 222 -12.98 -14.43 -18.72
N PHE A 223 -11.73 -14.73 -19.01
CA PHE A 223 -10.79 -15.32 -18.04
C PHE A 223 -10.14 -14.20 -17.24
N VAL A 224 -10.23 -14.26 -15.93
CA VAL A 224 -9.66 -13.26 -15.02
C VAL A 224 -8.55 -13.89 -14.19
N GLU A 225 -7.39 -13.28 -14.22
CA GLU A 225 -6.22 -13.66 -13.44
C GLU A 225 -5.90 -12.55 -12.44
N CYS A 226 -5.84 -12.87 -11.16
CA CYS A 226 -5.55 -11.95 -10.08
C CYS A 226 -4.07 -11.98 -9.74
N LYS A 227 -3.36 -10.90 -9.98
CA LYS A 227 -1.93 -10.81 -9.65
C LYS A 227 -1.66 -9.75 -8.60
N THR A 228 -0.97 -10.15 -7.55
CA THR A 228 -0.47 -9.24 -6.53
C THR A 228 1.05 -9.23 -6.60
N MET A 229 1.63 -8.10 -7.02
CA MET A 229 3.08 -7.97 -7.17
C MET A 229 3.62 -6.84 -6.30
N ARG A 230 4.74 -7.13 -5.61
CA ARG A 230 5.56 -6.09 -5.01
C ARG A 230 6.48 -5.51 -6.07
N ILE A 231 6.26 -4.25 -6.44
CA ILE A 231 7.19 -3.55 -7.32
C ILE A 231 8.40 -3.14 -6.48
N PRO A 232 9.63 -3.59 -6.81
CA PRO A 232 10.84 -3.18 -6.11
C PRO A 232 11.06 -1.67 -6.17
N ILE A 233 11.75 -1.12 -5.15
CA ILE A 233 12.02 0.32 -5.09
C ILE A 233 12.75 0.83 -6.35
N PRO A 234 13.80 0.18 -6.89
CA PRO A 234 14.43 0.62 -8.13
C PRO A 234 13.44 0.74 -9.29
N ALA A 235 12.58 -0.28 -9.48
CA ALA A 235 11.55 -0.26 -10.52
C ALA A 235 10.50 0.85 -10.30
N LYS A 236 10.16 1.18 -9.05
CA LYS A 236 9.27 2.32 -8.74
C LYS A 236 9.89 3.66 -9.04
N LEU A 237 11.17 3.80 -8.78
CA LEU A 237 11.91 5.03 -9.05
C LEU A 237 12.21 5.19 -10.54
N ALA A 238 12.40 4.07 -11.25
CA ALA A 238 12.72 4.02 -12.67
C ALA A 238 13.79 5.05 -13.06
N ALA A 239 14.87 5.11 -12.26
CA ALA A 239 15.94 6.07 -12.47
C ALA A 239 16.69 5.81 -13.80
N ASN A 240 16.77 4.54 -14.18
CA ASN A 240 17.32 4.08 -15.45
C ASN A 240 16.34 3.13 -16.14
N PRO A 241 16.38 2.98 -17.46
CA PRO A 241 15.55 2.01 -18.19
C PRO A 241 15.69 0.57 -17.67
N GLY A 242 16.89 0.14 -17.27
CA GLY A 242 17.14 -1.18 -16.67
C GLY A 242 16.44 -1.41 -15.34
N ASP A 243 16.07 -0.35 -14.61
CA ASP A 243 15.32 -0.49 -13.36
C ASP A 243 13.91 -1.06 -13.59
N LEU A 244 13.33 -0.83 -14.77
CA LEU A 244 12.01 -1.37 -15.16
C LEU A 244 12.07 -2.87 -15.47
N GLU A 245 13.23 -3.40 -15.83
CA GLU A 245 13.43 -4.83 -16.11
C GLU A 245 13.50 -5.65 -14.82
N ILE A 246 13.91 -5.05 -13.70
CA ILE A 246 13.97 -5.71 -12.38
C ILE A 246 12.56 -6.05 -11.85
N GLY A 247 11.54 -5.35 -12.32
CA GLY A 247 10.14 -5.54 -11.91
C GLY A 247 9.34 -6.51 -12.79
N ARG A 248 9.98 -7.13 -13.78
CA ARG A 248 9.40 -8.17 -14.64
C ARG A 248 9.77 -9.53 -14.11
#